data_709fa91472cfae876ca0fa9571ae0fae
#
_entry.id   709fa91472cfae876ca0fa9571ae0fae
#
_cell.length_a   1.000
_cell.length_b   1.000
_cell.length_c   1.000
_cell.angle_alpha   90.00
_cell.angle_beta   90.00
_cell.angle_gamma   90.00
#
_symmetry.space_group_name_H-M   'P 1'
#
loop_
_entity.id
_entity.type
_entity.pdbx_description
1 polymer ?
#
loop_
_entity_poly.entity_id
_entity_poly.type
_entity_poly.pdbx_seq_one_letter_code
_entity_poly.pdbx_strand_id
1 'polypeptide(L)'
;MSDIVGIDIPKVTTWLSNHVEGAVAPFQFDIIAGGRSNLTFTVTDASGNRFVLRRPPTGLVLATAHDMEREHRIISAVGLTGVPVPETLAVCRDIEVNDAPFYVMAYVDGVVLDSPERAEPMSLEIRRAAGEHLIDVLADLHAVDIDSIGLGDLA
;
A
#
# COMPACT_ATOMS: atom_id res chain seq x y z
N MET A 1 -25.50 6.15 -2.18
CA MET A 1 -24.06 5.75 -2.16
C MET A 1 -23.62 5.88 -0.72
N SER A 2 -23.11 4.82 -0.13
CA SER A 2 -22.63 4.88 1.26
C SER A 2 -21.35 5.70 1.30
N ASP A 3 -21.31 6.73 2.16
CA ASP A 3 -20.09 7.50 2.39
C ASP A 3 -19.03 6.60 3.00
N ILE A 4 -17.92 6.46 2.33
CA ILE A 4 -16.75 5.71 2.83
C ILE A 4 -15.85 6.71 3.56
N VAL A 5 -15.67 6.49 4.86
CA VAL A 5 -14.83 7.38 5.68
C VAL A 5 -13.44 7.49 5.07
N GLY A 6 -13.05 8.72 4.74
CA GLY A 6 -11.73 9.02 4.21
C GLY A 6 -11.58 8.92 2.68
N ILE A 7 -12.66 8.73 1.92
CA ILE A 7 -12.61 8.73 0.45
C ILE A 7 -13.66 9.70 -0.11
N ASP A 8 -13.22 10.71 -0.84
CA ASP A 8 -14.07 11.49 -1.75
C ASP A 8 -14.23 10.70 -3.05
N ILE A 9 -15.26 9.83 -3.09
CA ILE A 9 -15.46 8.87 -4.19
C ILE A 9 -15.44 9.55 -5.56
N PRO A 10 -16.18 10.65 -5.83
CA PRO A 10 -16.19 11.30 -7.14
C PRO A 10 -14.81 11.79 -7.58
N LYS A 11 -14.10 12.50 -6.69
CA LYS A 11 -12.80 13.08 -7.01
C LYS A 11 -11.72 12.02 -7.16
N VAL A 12 -11.68 11.06 -6.23
CA VAL A 12 -10.72 9.94 -6.27
C VAL A 12 -10.97 9.08 -7.51
N THR A 13 -12.22 8.82 -7.88
CA THR A 13 -12.57 8.10 -9.13
C THR A 13 -11.98 8.81 -10.36
N THR A 14 -12.19 10.12 -10.46
CA THR A 14 -11.66 10.91 -11.57
C THR A 14 -10.12 10.87 -11.59
N TRP A 15 -9.50 11.00 -10.42
CA TRP A 15 -8.05 10.98 -10.30
C TRP A 15 -7.48 9.60 -10.69
N LEU A 16 -8.03 8.50 -10.18
CA LEU A 16 -7.60 7.13 -10.51
C LEU A 16 -7.66 6.86 -12.01
N SER A 17 -8.77 7.23 -12.66
CA SER A 17 -8.94 7.03 -14.10
C SER A 17 -7.91 7.78 -14.95
N ASN A 18 -7.31 8.86 -14.42
CA ASN A 18 -6.34 9.67 -15.15
C ASN A 18 -4.88 9.34 -14.81
N HIS A 19 -4.61 8.65 -13.70
CA HIS A 19 -3.24 8.48 -13.19
C HIS A 19 -2.83 7.02 -12.98
N VAL A 20 -3.78 6.08 -12.96
CA VAL A 20 -3.48 4.65 -12.84
C VAL A 20 -3.72 4.00 -14.19
N GLU A 21 -2.66 3.52 -14.81
CA GLU A 21 -2.73 2.91 -16.15
C GLU A 21 -3.65 1.69 -16.15
N GLY A 22 -4.55 1.63 -17.13
CA GLY A 22 -5.51 0.54 -17.29
C GLY A 22 -6.67 0.51 -16.30
N ALA A 23 -6.75 1.45 -15.35
CA ALA A 23 -7.85 1.51 -14.40
C ALA A 23 -9.13 2.05 -15.04
N VAL A 24 -10.26 1.35 -14.85
CA VAL A 24 -11.55 1.64 -15.49
C VAL A 24 -12.64 1.89 -14.45
N ALA A 25 -13.19 3.10 -14.44
CA ALA A 25 -14.35 3.43 -13.58
C ALA A 25 -15.62 2.63 -13.97
N PRO A 26 -16.57 2.39 -13.04
CA PRO A 26 -16.55 2.81 -11.65
C PRO A 26 -15.64 1.97 -10.76
N PHE A 27 -15.23 2.55 -9.60
CA PHE A 27 -14.43 1.87 -8.60
C PHE A 27 -15.25 1.55 -7.36
N GLN A 28 -15.00 0.38 -6.79
CA GLN A 28 -15.46 -0.01 -5.46
C GLN A 28 -14.29 0.12 -4.49
N PHE A 29 -14.57 0.66 -3.30
CA PHE A 29 -13.58 0.84 -2.24
C PHE A 29 -13.98 0.02 -1.02
N ASP A 30 -13.10 -0.86 -0.57
CA ASP A 30 -13.31 -1.68 0.62
C ASP A 30 -12.15 -1.44 1.60
N ILE A 31 -12.46 -1.09 2.85
CA ILE A 31 -11.43 -0.84 3.86
C ILE A 31 -10.75 -2.15 4.26
N ILE A 32 -9.43 -2.17 4.23
CA ILE A 32 -8.63 -3.27 4.76
C ILE A 32 -8.52 -3.06 6.28
N ALA A 33 -9.22 -3.90 7.04
CA ALA A 33 -9.20 -3.84 8.50
C ALA A 33 -7.82 -4.16 9.06
N GLY A 34 -7.39 -3.44 10.10
CA GLY A 34 -6.17 -3.74 10.87
C GLY A 34 -5.16 -2.61 11.01
N GLY A 35 -5.20 -1.55 10.21
CA GLY A 35 -4.31 -0.39 10.34
C GLY A 35 -4.80 0.59 11.41
N ARG A 36 -4.03 0.77 12.50
CA ARG A 36 -4.34 1.79 13.52
C ARG A 36 -3.81 3.19 13.17
N SER A 37 -2.93 3.28 12.18
CA SER A 37 -2.26 4.54 11.83
C SER A 37 -2.72 5.11 10.48
N ASN A 38 -2.71 4.34 9.40
CA ASN A 38 -3.14 4.79 8.08
C ASN A 38 -4.38 4.03 7.61
N LEU A 39 -5.23 4.69 6.84
CA LEU A 39 -6.35 4.04 6.17
C LEU A 39 -5.84 3.37 4.88
N THR A 40 -6.18 2.12 4.70
CA THR A 40 -5.80 1.31 3.54
C THR A 40 -7.06 0.70 2.94
N PHE A 41 -7.24 0.85 1.64
CA PHE A 41 -8.41 0.38 0.91
C PHE A 41 -8.00 -0.55 -0.22
N THR A 42 -8.74 -1.64 -0.40
CA THR A 42 -8.79 -2.32 -1.69
C THR A 42 -9.66 -1.50 -2.63
N VAL A 43 -9.17 -1.24 -3.81
CA VAL A 43 -9.90 -0.56 -4.88
C VAL A 43 -10.10 -1.55 -6.01
N THR A 44 -11.35 -1.87 -6.33
CA THR A 44 -11.68 -2.77 -7.44
C THR A 44 -12.29 -1.94 -8.57
N ASP A 45 -11.76 -2.06 -9.76
CA ASP A 45 -12.26 -1.35 -10.94
C ASP A 45 -13.39 -2.12 -11.66
N ALA A 46 -13.98 -1.50 -12.68
CA ALA A 46 -15.06 -2.11 -13.46
C ALA A 46 -14.64 -3.37 -14.23
N SER A 47 -13.36 -3.55 -14.48
CA SER A 47 -12.79 -4.72 -15.17
C SER A 47 -12.40 -5.84 -14.19
N GLY A 48 -12.53 -5.62 -12.88
CA GLY A 48 -12.14 -6.55 -11.84
C GLY A 48 -10.65 -6.46 -11.45
N ASN A 49 -9.90 -5.48 -11.96
CA ASN A 49 -8.55 -5.21 -11.50
C ASN A 49 -8.57 -4.67 -10.07
N ARG A 50 -7.59 -5.09 -9.26
CA ARG A 50 -7.48 -4.67 -7.87
C ARG A 50 -6.21 -3.88 -7.62
N PHE A 51 -6.37 -2.80 -6.86
CA PHE A 51 -5.32 -1.90 -6.41
C PHE A 51 -5.43 -1.70 -4.90
N VAL A 52 -4.40 -1.14 -4.29
CA VAL A 52 -4.44 -0.70 -2.90
C VAL A 52 -4.22 0.80 -2.86
N LEU A 53 -5.16 1.53 -2.26
CA LEU A 53 -5.03 2.96 -1.95
C LEU A 53 -4.71 3.13 -0.47
N ARG A 54 -3.66 3.89 -0.16
CA ARG A 54 -3.24 4.17 1.21
C ARG A 54 -3.16 5.68 1.46
N ARG A 55 -3.75 6.11 2.58
CA ARG A 55 -3.80 7.52 2.99
C ARG A 55 -3.64 7.67 4.51
N PRO A 56 -3.32 8.87 5.02
CA PRO A 56 -3.38 9.16 6.44
C PRO A 56 -4.77 8.90 7.03
N PRO A 57 -4.89 8.68 8.35
CA PRO A 57 -6.20 8.63 8.99
C PRO A 57 -6.93 9.97 8.87
N THR A 58 -8.26 9.94 9.06
CA THR A 58 -9.06 11.17 9.13
C THR A 58 -8.90 11.82 10.51
N GLY A 59 -8.81 13.15 10.55
CA GLY A 59 -8.70 13.94 11.78
C GLY A 59 -7.34 14.63 11.93
N LEU A 60 -7.07 15.17 13.13
CA LEU A 60 -5.82 15.86 13.43
C LEU A 60 -4.67 14.85 13.54
N VAL A 61 -3.79 14.88 12.56
CA VAL A 61 -2.59 14.02 12.49
C VAL A 61 -1.35 14.90 12.47
N LEU A 62 -0.30 14.48 13.16
CA LEU A 62 1.01 15.11 13.00
C LEU A 62 1.50 14.85 11.57
N ALA A 63 1.74 15.92 10.80
CA ALA A 63 2.11 15.85 9.39
C ALA A 63 3.35 14.97 9.11
N THR A 64 4.26 14.87 10.09
CA THR A 64 5.48 14.05 9.99
C THR A 64 5.27 12.56 10.27
N ALA A 65 4.16 12.19 10.92
CA ALA A 65 3.90 10.80 11.32
C ALA A 65 3.25 9.95 10.22
N HIS A 66 2.68 10.60 9.20
CA HIS A 66 1.90 9.94 8.12
C HIS A 66 2.24 10.53 6.76
N ASP A 67 3.53 10.54 6.43
CA ASP A 67 4.05 11.07 5.17
C ASP A 67 3.90 10.05 4.05
N MET A 68 2.83 10.18 3.28
CA MET A 68 2.50 9.29 2.16
C MET A 68 3.52 9.38 1.02
N GLU A 69 4.13 10.54 0.81
CA GLU A 69 5.17 10.71 -0.21
C GLU A 69 6.44 9.96 0.17
N ARG A 70 6.81 10.05 1.45
CA ARG A 70 7.95 9.30 2.00
C ARG A 70 7.72 7.79 1.91
N GLU A 71 6.54 7.30 2.31
CA GLU A 71 6.19 5.89 2.18
C GLU A 71 6.25 5.43 0.71
N HIS A 72 5.62 6.17 -0.20
CA HIS A 72 5.65 5.90 -1.64
C HIS A 72 7.09 5.87 -2.18
N ARG A 73 7.92 6.87 -1.84
CA ARG A 73 9.31 6.95 -2.27
C ARG A 73 10.13 5.75 -1.81
N ILE A 74 9.96 5.35 -0.54
CA ILE A 74 10.67 4.19 0.02
C ILE A 74 10.28 2.91 -0.73
N ILE A 75 8.98 2.64 -0.85
CA ILE A 75 8.49 1.42 -1.53
C ILE A 75 8.92 1.41 -3.00
N SER A 76 8.84 2.55 -3.70
CA SER A 76 9.27 2.66 -5.09
C SER A 76 10.77 2.36 -5.26
N ALA A 77 11.61 2.91 -4.39
CA ALA A 77 13.05 2.70 -4.46
C ALA A 77 13.43 1.25 -4.11
N VAL A 78 12.83 0.69 -3.07
CA VAL A 78 13.05 -0.72 -2.68
C VAL A 78 12.56 -1.67 -3.76
N GLY A 79 11.46 -1.35 -4.47
CA GLY A 79 10.95 -2.12 -5.60
C GLY A 79 11.91 -2.27 -6.78
N LEU A 80 12.95 -1.42 -6.86
CA LEU A 80 14.02 -1.56 -7.86
C LEU A 80 15.10 -2.58 -7.44
N THR A 81 15.01 -3.10 -6.23
CA THR A 81 15.93 -4.14 -5.70
C THR A 81 15.29 -5.53 -5.83
N GLY A 82 15.95 -6.56 -5.31
CA GLY A 82 15.36 -7.90 -5.23
C GLY A 82 14.36 -8.11 -4.09
N VAL A 83 14.16 -7.09 -3.23
CA VAL A 83 13.24 -7.18 -2.09
C VAL A 83 11.78 -7.15 -2.57
N PRO A 84 10.94 -8.14 -2.22
CA PRO A 84 9.56 -8.18 -2.67
C PRO A 84 8.71 -7.13 -1.95
N VAL A 85 8.29 -6.10 -2.69
CA VAL A 85 7.34 -5.07 -2.27
C VAL A 85 6.28 -4.88 -3.34
N PRO A 86 5.08 -4.37 -2.99
CA PRO A 86 4.07 -4.03 -3.99
C PRO A 86 4.60 -2.97 -4.96
N GLU A 87 4.32 -3.12 -6.25
CA GLU A 87 4.61 -2.09 -7.24
C GLU A 87 3.82 -0.82 -6.92
N THR A 88 4.50 0.32 -6.85
CA THR A 88 3.84 1.62 -6.70
C THR A 88 3.36 2.10 -8.07
N LEU A 89 2.10 2.50 -8.15
CA LEU A 89 1.46 2.89 -9.41
C LEU A 89 1.35 4.40 -9.58
N ALA A 90 0.92 5.10 -8.53
CA ALA A 90 0.76 6.55 -8.57
C ALA A 90 0.73 7.17 -7.17
N VAL A 91 1.08 8.46 -7.05
CA VAL A 91 0.98 9.25 -5.82
C VAL A 91 0.22 10.55 -6.08
N CYS A 92 -0.79 10.82 -5.26
CA CYS A 92 -1.54 12.07 -5.27
C CYS A 92 -1.04 12.98 -4.14
N ARG A 93 -0.54 14.16 -4.51
CA ARG A 93 -0.10 15.21 -3.58
C ARG A 93 -1.15 16.29 -3.38
N ASP A 94 -2.14 16.33 -4.27
CA ASP A 94 -3.18 17.34 -4.25
C ASP A 94 -4.23 16.99 -3.19
N ILE A 95 -4.25 17.77 -2.11
CA ILE A 95 -5.18 17.62 -1.01
C ILE A 95 -6.64 17.92 -1.41
N GLU A 96 -6.85 18.67 -2.50
CA GLU A 96 -8.20 18.95 -3.00
C GLU A 96 -8.90 17.70 -3.55
N VAL A 97 -8.14 16.65 -3.86
CA VAL A 97 -8.70 15.39 -4.37
C VAL A 97 -9.32 14.54 -3.25
N ASN A 98 -8.70 14.49 -2.07
CA ASN A 98 -9.14 13.57 -1.01
C ASN A 98 -8.83 14.08 0.42
N ASP A 99 -8.78 15.40 0.63
CA ASP A 99 -8.45 16.08 1.89
C ASP A 99 -7.10 15.69 2.51
N ALA A 100 -6.32 14.85 1.83
CA ALA A 100 -4.97 14.43 2.22
C ALA A 100 -4.24 13.79 1.04
N PRO A 101 -2.89 13.82 1.03
CA PRO A 101 -2.11 13.03 0.09
C PRO A 101 -2.42 11.53 0.23
N PHE A 102 -2.30 10.79 -0.87
CA PHE A 102 -2.42 9.34 -0.87
C PHE A 102 -1.56 8.74 -1.97
N TYR A 103 -1.31 7.44 -1.90
CA TYR A 103 -0.69 6.72 -3.01
C TYR A 103 -1.43 5.42 -3.31
N VAL A 104 -1.20 4.94 -4.52
CA VAL A 104 -1.78 3.70 -5.04
C VAL A 104 -0.67 2.73 -5.40
N MET A 105 -0.86 1.48 -5.05
CA MET A 105 0.06 0.39 -5.36
C MET A 105 -0.71 -0.83 -5.87
N ALA A 106 -0.01 -1.74 -6.51
CA ALA A 106 -0.57 -3.01 -6.96
C ALA A 106 -1.12 -3.82 -5.77
N TYR A 107 -2.23 -4.50 -5.99
CA TYR A 107 -2.75 -5.45 -5.04
C TYR A 107 -1.94 -6.75 -5.10
N VAL A 108 -1.44 -7.20 -3.96
CA VAL A 108 -0.74 -8.48 -3.83
C VAL A 108 -1.71 -9.53 -3.31
N ASP A 109 -1.94 -10.55 -4.12
CA ASP A 109 -2.74 -11.70 -3.70
C ASP A 109 -1.97 -12.55 -2.68
N GLY A 110 -2.63 -12.90 -1.58
CA GLY A 110 -2.00 -13.71 -0.57
C GLY A 110 -2.77 -13.76 0.74
N VAL A 111 -2.20 -14.42 1.72
CA VAL A 111 -2.72 -14.51 3.07
C VAL A 111 -1.81 -13.73 4.01
N VAL A 112 -2.41 -12.80 4.76
CA VAL A 112 -1.69 -12.07 5.80
C VAL A 112 -1.56 -12.96 7.03
N LEU A 113 -0.33 -13.32 7.38
CA LEU A 113 -0.01 -14.14 8.56
C LEU A 113 0.29 -13.25 9.77
N ASP A 114 -0.73 -12.56 10.27
CA ASP A 114 -0.64 -11.61 11.38
C ASP A 114 -1.02 -12.21 12.74
N SER A 115 -1.50 -13.44 12.76
CA SER A 115 -1.88 -14.13 13.99
C SER A 115 -1.69 -15.65 13.90
N PRO A 116 -1.54 -16.34 15.05
CA PRO A 116 -1.45 -17.79 15.10
C PRO A 116 -2.65 -18.48 14.44
N GLU A 117 -3.86 -17.95 14.63
CA GLU A 117 -5.11 -18.51 14.12
C GLU A 117 -5.15 -18.54 12.58
N ARG A 118 -4.57 -17.51 11.94
CA ARG A 118 -4.44 -17.48 10.47
C ARG A 118 -3.40 -18.46 9.94
N ALA A 119 -2.42 -18.82 10.73
CA ALA A 119 -1.42 -19.80 10.38
C ALA A 119 -1.89 -21.25 10.67
N GLU A 120 -2.84 -21.45 11.58
CA GLU A 120 -3.29 -22.78 12.03
C GLU A 120 -3.73 -23.72 10.89
N PRO A 121 -4.48 -23.26 9.85
CA PRO A 121 -4.88 -24.11 8.74
C PRO A 121 -3.72 -24.57 7.83
N MET A 122 -2.55 -23.93 7.96
CA MET A 122 -1.39 -24.24 7.13
C MET A 122 -0.59 -25.40 7.70
N SER A 123 -0.03 -26.23 6.82
CA SER A 123 0.88 -27.29 7.24
C SER A 123 2.13 -26.74 7.94
N LEU A 124 2.76 -27.55 8.79
CA LEU A 124 4.01 -27.18 9.45
C LEU A 124 5.12 -26.85 8.44
N GLU A 125 5.15 -27.52 7.31
CA GLU A 125 6.10 -27.27 6.23
C GLU A 125 5.90 -25.87 5.63
N ILE A 126 4.66 -25.49 5.31
CA ILE A 126 4.33 -24.15 4.79
C ILE A 126 4.69 -23.07 5.81
N ARG A 127 4.35 -23.27 7.09
CA ARG A 127 4.69 -22.29 8.15
C ARG A 127 6.20 -22.11 8.32
N ARG A 128 6.94 -23.22 8.24
CA ARG A 128 8.41 -23.19 8.32
C ARG A 128 9.00 -22.45 7.11
N ALA A 129 8.56 -22.79 5.89
CA ALA A 129 9.02 -22.15 4.67
C ALA A 129 8.72 -20.65 4.67
N ALA A 130 7.52 -20.23 5.15
CA ALA A 130 7.18 -18.81 5.30
C ALA A 130 8.10 -18.09 6.28
N GLY A 131 8.43 -18.74 7.41
CA GLY A 131 9.37 -18.16 8.40
C GLY A 131 10.79 -18.05 7.86
N GLU A 132 11.30 -19.07 7.17
CA GLU A 132 12.62 -19.06 6.53
C GLU A 132 12.68 -17.95 5.47
N HIS A 133 11.67 -17.87 4.60
CA HIS A 133 11.61 -16.82 3.57
C HIS A 133 11.51 -15.40 4.14
N LEU A 134 10.80 -15.21 5.26
CA LEU A 134 10.76 -13.92 5.95
C LEU A 134 12.16 -13.47 6.39
N ILE A 135 12.98 -14.41 6.90
CA ILE A 135 14.36 -14.11 7.32
C ILE A 135 15.22 -13.75 6.10
N ASP A 136 15.07 -14.47 5.00
CA ASP A 136 15.80 -14.19 3.75
C ASP A 136 15.45 -12.78 3.24
N VAL A 137 14.15 -12.45 3.14
CA VAL A 137 13.69 -11.11 2.73
C VAL A 137 14.20 -10.01 3.66
N LEU A 138 14.24 -10.27 4.98
CA LEU A 138 14.77 -9.30 5.94
C LEU A 138 16.29 -9.11 5.75
N ALA A 139 17.03 -10.17 5.48
CA ALA A 139 18.46 -10.09 5.18
C ALA A 139 18.70 -9.31 3.89
N ASP A 140 17.93 -9.57 2.83
CA ASP A 140 18.02 -8.85 1.57
C ASP A 140 17.70 -7.36 1.76
N LEU A 141 16.68 -7.03 2.53
CA LEU A 141 16.33 -5.64 2.86
C LEU A 141 17.47 -4.92 3.61
N HIS A 142 18.10 -5.59 4.58
CA HIS A 142 19.23 -5.03 5.33
C HIS A 142 20.51 -4.90 4.49
N ALA A 143 20.62 -5.67 3.41
CA ALA A 143 21.74 -5.59 2.48
C ALA A 143 21.59 -4.48 1.42
N VAL A 144 20.42 -3.84 1.34
CA VAL A 144 20.17 -2.75 0.39
C VAL A 144 21.08 -1.56 0.71
N ASP A 145 21.85 -1.13 -0.27
CA ASP A 145 22.60 0.13 -0.20
C ASP A 145 21.62 1.30 -0.43
N ILE A 146 21.25 1.98 0.66
CA ILE A 146 20.27 3.07 0.65
C ILE A 146 20.70 4.27 -0.19
N ASP A 147 22.00 4.53 -0.30
CA ASP A 147 22.53 5.61 -1.13
C ASP A 147 22.37 5.29 -2.60
N SER A 148 22.64 4.05 -3.00
CA SER A 148 22.53 3.59 -4.39
C SER A 148 21.10 3.65 -4.95
N ILE A 149 20.08 3.52 -4.08
CA ILE A 149 18.68 3.59 -4.47
C ILE A 149 18.07 4.99 -4.21
N GLY A 150 18.88 5.98 -3.86
CA GLY A 150 18.46 7.37 -3.70
C GLY A 150 17.68 7.67 -2.42
N LEU A 151 17.91 6.92 -1.34
CA LEU A 151 17.27 7.10 -0.03
C LEU A 151 18.22 7.62 1.06
N GLY A 152 19.48 7.95 0.73
CA GLY A 152 20.48 8.37 1.70
C GLY A 152 20.15 9.67 2.47
N ASP A 153 19.22 10.47 1.97
CA ASP A 153 18.72 11.70 2.60
C ASP A 153 17.56 11.47 3.60
N LEU A 154 17.12 10.22 3.77
CA LEU A 154 16.05 9.86 4.72
C LEU A 154 16.55 9.60 6.14
N ALA A 155 17.85 9.61 6.36
CA ALA A 155 18.48 9.33 7.66
C ALA A 155 18.42 10.52 8.61
#